data_3bf22c1ba34904bd8221cf70c41fa028
#
_entry.id   3bf22c1ba34904bd8221cf70c41fa028
#
_cell.length_a   1.000
_cell.length_b   1.000
_cell.length_c   1.000
_cell.angle_alpha   90.00
_cell.angle_beta   90.00
_cell.angle_gamma   90.00
#
_symmetry.space_group_name_H-M   'P 1'
#
loop_
_entity.id
_entity.type
_entity.pdbx_description
1 polymer ?
#
loop_
_entity_poly.entity_id
_entity_poly.type
_entity_poly.pdbx_seq_one_letter_code
_entity_poly.pdbx_strand_id
1 'polypeptide(L)'
;MGKLDGKHVVVTGASRGIGQAIAELFAKEGGKVVCAARTLNEGDHMLEGSLARTVQSIRDAGGEATAVACDISEEEGCEHLLERARSAYGPVDVLINNAALNYYIPIAGYQTNRWVRCFKINVHAPFVLSRNVLPDMKASNTPCAIVNISSGAAIGPGRGPYEGVLRHGGTMYGATKAALERFTQGLAEEVAECGNIAVSAVSPSRVVPTPGTVHHKLVEGMEDPKGEPPSYMADSALLLATEAIEKVNGRVTYSQVILSEFGWIQKPIGRGIDSRGSGYSEI
;
A
#
# COMPACT_ATOMS: atom_id res chain seq x y z
N MET A 1 6.92 -5.82 -23.76
CA MET A 1 6.99 -4.52 -23.09
C MET A 1 6.08 -4.59 -21.90
N GLY A 2 6.61 -4.38 -20.70
CA GLY A 2 5.83 -4.44 -19.46
C GLY A 2 4.97 -3.19 -19.28
N LYS A 3 3.98 -3.26 -18.40
CA LYS A 3 3.05 -2.12 -18.13
C LYS A 3 3.75 -0.91 -17.49
N LEU A 4 4.94 -1.11 -16.89
CA LEU A 4 5.73 -0.08 -16.19
C LEU A 4 7.09 0.18 -16.83
N ASP A 5 7.29 -0.23 -18.09
CA ASP A 5 8.56 0.00 -18.78
C ASP A 5 8.99 1.48 -18.70
N GLY A 6 10.19 1.71 -18.17
CA GLY A 6 10.77 3.03 -18.00
C GLY A 6 10.21 3.86 -16.85
N LYS A 7 9.27 3.34 -16.04
CA LYS A 7 8.70 4.03 -14.86
C LYS A 7 9.58 3.87 -13.63
N HIS A 8 9.71 4.94 -12.85
CA HIS A 8 10.40 4.95 -11.58
C HIS A 8 9.38 4.81 -10.44
N VAL A 9 9.53 3.75 -9.66
CA VAL A 9 8.56 3.32 -8.65
C VAL A 9 9.18 3.37 -7.26
N VAL A 10 8.45 3.92 -6.28
CA VAL A 10 8.79 3.82 -4.85
C VAL A 10 7.76 2.96 -4.14
N VAL A 11 8.21 1.92 -3.43
CA VAL A 11 7.34 1.05 -2.60
C VAL A 11 7.80 1.12 -1.15
N THR A 12 6.95 1.67 -0.27
CA THR A 12 7.22 1.68 1.18
C THR A 12 6.78 0.37 1.83
N GLY A 13 7.52 -0.10 2.85
CA GLY A 13 7.25 -1.37 3.50
C GLY A 13 7.56 -2.58 2.61
N ALA A 14 8.54 -2.47 1.71
CA ALA A 14 8.86 -3.47 0.70
C ALA A 14 9.74 -4.64 1.21
N SER A 15 10.05 -4.71 2.51
CA SER A 15 10.91 -5.78 3.05
C SER A 15 10.21 -7.14 3.17
N ARG A 16 8.89 -7.22 3.11
CA ARG A 16 8.08 -8.44 3.26
C ARG A 16 6.63 -8.26 2.82
N GLY A 17 5.91 -9.39 2.71
CA GLY A 17 4.46 -9.43 2.55
C GLY A 17 3.95 -8.71 1.31
N ILE A 18 2.90 -7.88 1.47
CA ILE A 18 2.26 -7.17 0.35
C ILE A 18 3.25 -6.24 -0.36
N GLY A 19 4.05 -5.47 0.38
CA GLY A 19 5.02 -4.55 -0.23
C GLY A 19 6.10 -5.24 -1.03
N GLN A 20 6.59 -6.39 -0.57
CA GLN A 20 7.51 -7.24 -1.33
C GLN A 20 6.86 -7.73 -2.63
N ALA A 21 5.64 -8.29 -2.55
CA ALA A 21 4.92 -8.80 -3.71
C ALA A 21 4.65 -7.69 -4.76
N ILE A 22 4.31 -6.49 -4.31
CA ILE A 22 4.16 -5.32 -5.19
C ILE A 22 5.49 -4.98 -5.86
N ALA A 23 6.58 -4.88 -5.10
CA ALA A 23 7.90 -4.53 -5.64
C ALA A 23 8.38 -5.54 -6.68
N GLU A 24 8.22 -6.83 -6.42
CA GLU A 24 8.60 -7.91 -7.34
C GLU A 24 7.76 -7.88 -8.64
N LEU A 25 6.43 -7.70 -8.53
CA LEU A 25 5.55 -7.59 -9.70
C LEU A 25 5.87 -6.34 -10.53
N PHE A 26 6.05 -5.18 -9.89
CA PHE A 26 6.30 -3.93 -10.58
C PHE A 26 7.65 -3.94 -11.32
N ALA A 27 8.67 -4.58 -10.73
CA ALA A 27 9.95 -4.79 -11.41
C ALA A 27 9.82 -5.77 -12.60
N LYS A 28 9.03 -6.84 -12.46
CA LYS A 28 8.71 -7.78 -13.55
C LYS A 28 8.00 -7.09 -14.71
N GLU A 29 7.19 -6.07 -14.43
CA GLU A 29 6.50 -5.24 -15.42
C GLU A 29 7.37 -4.10 -15.99
N GLY A 30 8.70 -4.12 -15.74
CA GLY A 30 9.67 -3.21 -16.32
C GLY A 30 9.91 -1.92 -15.52
N GLY A 31 9.31 -1.78 -14.36
CA GLY A 31 9.55 -0.65 -13.45
C GLY A 31 10.91 -0.73 -12.76
N LYS A 32 11.56 0.43 -12.56
CA LYS A 32 12.75 0.57 -11.72
C LYS A 32 12.31 0.85 -10.30
N VAL A 33 12.50 -0.12 -9.40
CA VAL A 33 11.85 -0.11 -8.10
C VAL A 33 12.79 0.29 -6.98
N VAL A 34 12.42 1.33 -6.24
CA VAL A 34 13.03 1.68 -4.94
C VAL A 34 12.24 0.99 -3.83
N CYS A 35 12.84 -0.02 -3.23
CA CYS A 35 12.31 -0.76 -2.09
C CYS A 35 12.68 -0.06 -0.79
N ALA A 36 11.70 0.47 -0.05
CA ALA A 36 11.94 1.22 1.19
C ALA A 36 11.36 0.53 2.42
N ALA A 37 12.13 0.41 3.49
CA ALA A 37 11.72 -0.06 4.81
C ALA A 37 12.82 0.21 5.84
N ARG A 38 12.56 -0.10 7.11
CA ARG A 38 13.58 -0.03 8.18
C ARG A 38 14.50 -1.25 8.19
N THR A 39 14.00 -2.41 7.79
CA THR A 39 14.71 -3.71 7.83
C THR A 39 15.55 -3.87 6.58
N LEU A 40 16.84 -3.61 6.67
CA LEU A 40 17.77 -3.76 5.54
C LEU A 40 18.18 -5.21 5.34
N ASN A 41 18.63 -5.89 6.39
CA ASN A 41 19.13 -7.25 6.34
C ASN A 41 18.24 -8.21 7.14
N GLU A 42 18.32 -9.51 6.83
CA GLU A 42 17.70 -10.53 7.67
C GLU A 42 18.29 -10.45 9.11
N GLY A 43 17.40 -10.54 10.10
CA GLY A 43 17.77 -10.42 11.52
C GLY A 43 17.67 -9.00 12.09
N ASP A 44 17.60 -7.96 11.27
CA ASP A 44 17.37 -6.58 11.75
C ASP A 44 15.98 -6.40 12.40
N HIS A 45 15.08 -7.35 12.21
CA HIS A 45 13.73 -7.35 12.77
C HIS A 45 13.32 -8.76 13.19
N MET A 46 12.46 -8.87 14.21
CA MET A 46 11.93 -10.15 14.69
C MET A 46 11.09 -10.94 13.67
N LEU A 47 10.51 -10.25 12.71
CA LEU A 47 9.77 -10.88 11.60
C LEU A 47 10.70 -11.11 10.43
N GLU A 48 10.56 -12.26 9.78
CA GLU A 48 11.28 -12.63 8.58
C GLU A 48 11.05 -11.64 7.42
N GLY A 49 12.07 -11.46 6.59
CA GLY A 49 12.07 -10.61 5.40
C GLY A 49 12.89 -9.33 5.55
N SER A 50 13.57 -8.94 4.47
CA SER A 50 14.47 -7.78 4.42
C SER A 50 14.44 -7.11 3.05
N LEU A 51 14.90 -5.86 2.98
CA LEU A 51 15.08 -5.16 1.70
C LEU A 51 16.14 -5.85 0.83
N ALA A 52 17.22 -6.33 1.43
CA ALA A 52 18.28 -7.04 0.72
C ALA A 52 17.72 -8.29 0.00
N ARG A 53 16.87 -9.08 0.68
CA ARG A 53 16.20 -10.24 0.09
C ARG A 53 15.27 -9.86 -1.06
N THR A 54 14.42 -8.85 -0.87
CA THR A 54 13.49 -8.38 -1.91
C THR A 54 14.23 -7.88 -3.14
N VAL A 55 15.25 -7.05 -2.96
CA VAL A 55 16.05 -6.52 -4.07
C VAL A 55 16.81 -7.64 -4.79
N GLN A 56 17.35 -8.61 -4.05
CA GLN A 56 18.04 -9.76 -4.65
C GLN A 56 17.08 -10.61 -5.48
N SER A 57 15.88 -10.92 -4.94
CA SER A 57 14.83 -11.65 -5.67
C SER A 57 14.46 -10.95 -6.99
N ILE A 58 14.30 -9.62 -6.97
CA ILE A 58 14.00 -8.84 -8.18
C ILE A 58 15.14 -8.94 -9.19
N ARG A 59 16.39 -8.80 -8.76
CA ARG A 59 17.56 -8.86 -9.64
C ARG A 59 17.77 -10.24 -10.23
N ASP A 60 17.57 -11.28 -9.45
CA ASP A 60 17.67 -12.67 -9.92
C ASP A 60 16.60 -13.00 -10.98
N ALA A 61 15.46 -12.32 -10.92
CA ALA A 61 14.41 -12.38 -11.94
C ALA A 61 14.67 -11.47 -13.16
N GLY A 62 15.80 -10.75 -13.20
CA GLY A 62 16.17 -9.84 -14.30
C GLY A 62 15.57 -8.43 -14.20
N GLY A 63 14.92 -8.08 -13.10
CA GLY A 63 14.38 -6.75 -12.84
C GLY A 63 15.41 -5.77 -12.26
N GLU A 64 15.03 -4.50 -12.14
CA GLU A 64 15.89 -3.43 -11.62
C GLU A 64 15.32 -2.91 -10.29
N ALA A 65 16.09 -3.03 -9.21
CA ALA A 65 15.69 -2.52 -7.90
C ALA A 65 16.87 -2.05 -7.05
N THR A 66 16.59 -1.10 -6.16
CA THR A 66 17.52 -0.63 -5.12
C THR A 66 16.84 -0.57 -3.75
N ALA A 67 17.60 -0.76 -2.69
CA ALA A 67 17.14 -0.69 -1.30
C ALA A 67 17.43 0.68 -0.70
N VAL A 68 16.46 1.24 0.02
CA VAL A 68 16.63 2.44 0.85
C VAL A 68 16.14 2.12 2.26
N ALA A 69 17.08 1.98 3.20
CA ALA A 69 16.76 1.81 4.62
C ALA A 69 16.39 3.17 5.21
N CYS A 70 15.14 3.33 5.65
CA CYS A 70 14.66 4.58 6.25
C CYS A 70 13.51 4.35 7.24
N ASP A 71 13.38 5.25 8.23
CA ASP A 71 12.19 5.33 9.10
C ASP A 71 11.30 6.50 8.64
N ILE A 72 10.20 6.17 7.99
CA ILE A 72 9.23 7.15 7.48
C ILE A 72 8.29 7.69 8.57
N SER A 73 8.51 7.36 9.84
CA SER A 73 7.75 7.97 10.94
C SER A 73 8.13 9.42 11.20
N GLU A 74 9.26 9.87 10.62
CA GLU A 74 9.73 11.26 10.69
C GLU A 74 9.82 11.83 9.25
N GLU A 75 9.63 13.13 9.12
CA GLU A 75 9.60 13.82 7.82
C GLU A 75 10.94 13.70 7.10
N GLU A 76 12.04 13.82 7.83
CA GLU A 76 13.40 13.68 7.30
C GLU A 76 13.65 12.31 6.69
N GLY A 77 13.04 11.24 7.26
CA GLY A 77 13.12 9.89 6.70
C GLY A 77 12.37 9.76 5.38
N CYS A 78 11.25 10.46 5.22
CA CYS A 78 10.50 10.53 3.96
C CYS A 78 11.27 11.33 2.90
N GLU A 79 11.86 12.46 3.27
CA GLU A 79 12.69 13.30 2.38
C GLU A 79 13.93 12.54 1.91
N HIS A 80 14.65 11.91 2.84
CA HIS A 80 15.79 11.04 2.52
C HIS A 80 15.42 9.93 1.52
N LEU A 81 14.27 9.27 1.73
CA LEU A 81 13.79 8.25 0.78
C LEU A 81 13.65 8.81 -0.64
N LEU A 82 12.99 9.95 -0.79
CA LEU A 82 12.75 10.53 -2.11
C LEU A 82 14.01 11.11 -2.75
N GLU A 83 14.93 11.66 -1.97
CA GLU A 83 16.26 12.07 -2.44
C GLU A 83 17.03 10.87 -3.01
N ARG A 84 17.06 9.75 -2.28
CA ARG A 84 17.69 8.51 -2.73
C ARG A 84 17.01 7.92 -3.97
N ALA A 85 15.67 7.99 -4.03
CA ALA A 85 14.92 7.51 -5.18
C ALA A 85 15.24 8.33 -6.44
N ARG A 86 15.23 9.66 -6.33
CA ARG A 86 15.60 10.55 -7.43
C ARG A 86 17.06 10.37 -7.89
N SER A 87 17.96 10.17 -6.93
CA SER A 87 19.38 9.91 -7.25
C SER A 87 19.60 8.58 -7.97
N ALA A 88 18.76 7.57 -7.68
CA ALA A 88 18.88 6.25 -8.30
C ALA A 88 18.31 6.22 -9.72
N TYR A 89 17.11 6.78 -9.92
CA TYR A 89 16.35 6.58 -11.15
C TYR A 89 15.74 7.86 -11.74
N GLY A 90 15.78 8.98 -11.03
CA GLY A 90 15.13 10.23 -11.45
C GLY A 90 13.77 10.46 -10.79
N PRO A 91 12.93 11.35 -11.33
CA PRO A 91 11.62 11.68 -10.80
C PRO A 91 10.75 10.44 -10.59
N VAL A 92 9.94 10.44 -9.52
CA VAL A 92 9.07 9.30 -9.18
C VAL A 92 7.78 9.36 -9.99
N ASP A 93 7.52 8.33 -10.78
CA ASP A 93 6.27 8.17 -11.55
C ASP A 93 5.18 7.48 -10.74
N VAL A 94 5.54 6.51 -9.91
CA VAL A 94 4.60 5.71 -9.12
C VAL A 94 5.03 5.63 -7.67
N LEU A 95 4.14 6.05 -6.77
CA LEU A 95 4.32 5.95 -5.33
C LEU A 95 3.35 4.95 -4.72
N ILE A 96 3.85 3.90 -4.06
CA ILE A 96 3.06 2.92 -3.31
C ILE A 96 3.26 3.14 -1.81
N ASN A 97 2.27 3.74 -1.16
CA ASN A 97 2.20 3.89 0.28
C ASN A 97 1.65 2.62 0.91
N ASN A 98 2.53 1.62 1.12
CA ASN A 98 2.16 0.33 1.69
C ASN A 98 2.62 0.15 3.14
N ALA A 99 3.67 0.83 3.60
CA ALA A 99 4.13 0.70 4.97
C ALA A 99 3.03 1.02 5.98
N ALA A 100 2.87 0.16 6.98
CA ALA A 100 1.87 0.35 8.05
C ALA A 100 2.35 -0.24 9.38
N LEU A 101 1.80 0.28 10.46
CA LEU A 101 2.04 -0.18 11.81
C LEU A 101 0.72 -0.36 12.56
N ASN A 102 0.59 -1.45 13.30
CA ASN A 102 -0.47 -1.69 14.26
C ASN A 102 0.06 -2.44 15.49
N TYR A 103 -0.49 -2.20 16.66
CA TYR A 103 -0.13 -2.89 17.91
C TYR A 103 -1.23 -3.80 18.43
N TYR A 104 -2.43 -3.78 17.87
CA TYR A 104 -3.61 -4.55 18.31
C TYR A 104 -3.89 -4.44 19.82
N ILE A 105 -3.89 -3.22 20.36
CA ILE A 105 -4.15 -2.93 21.77
C ILE A 105 -5.54 -2.28 21.90
N PRO A 106 -6.43 -2.75 22.80
CA PRO A 106 -7.69 -2.07 23.12
C PRO A 106 -7.45 -0.63 23.59
N ILE A 107 -8.36 0.28 23.24
CA ILE A 107 -8.19 1.73 23.51
C ILE A 107 -7.94 2.05 24.99
N ALA A 108 -8.59 1.35 25.91
CA ALA A 108 -8.39 1.59 27.35
C ALA A 108 -6.93 1.36 27.83
N GLY A 109 -6.17 0.51 27.13
CA GLY A 109 -4.75 0.23 27.42
C GLY A 109 -3.78 0.85 26.41
N TYR A 110 -4.27 1.66 25.47
CA TYR A 110 -3.44 2.16 24.39
C TYR A 110 -2.54 3.33 24.85
N GLN A 111 -1.24 3.18 24.69
CA GLN A 111 -0.27 4.22 25.05
C GLN A 111 -0.27 5.33 24.00
N THR A 112 -0.28 6.61 24.43
CA THR A 112 -0.31 7.78 23.54
C THR A 112 0.84 7.82 22.54
N ASN A 113 2.06 7.47 22.96
CA ASN A 113 3.23 7.42 22.06
C ASN A 113 3.08 6.38 20.94
N ARG A 114 2.46 5.22 21.22
CA ARG A 114 2.16 4.20 20.20
C ARG A 114 1.07 4.66 19.24
N TRP A 115 0.03 5.34 19.77
CA TRP A 115 -1.00 5.97 18.95
C TRP A 115 -0.39 6.97 17.96
N VAL A 116 0.39 7.92 18.47
CA VAL A 116 1.05 8.94 17.65
C VAL A 116 1.96 8.30 16.59
N ARG A 117 2.75 7.30 16.97
CA ARG A 117 3.64 6.60 16.03
C ARG A 117 2.86 5.91 14.89
N CYS A 118 1.71 5.31 15.18
CA CYS A 118 0.87 4.72 14.14
C CYS A 118 0.35 5.78 13.16
N PHE A 119 -0.12 6.92 13.66
CA PHE A 119 -0.53 8.03 12.79
C PHE A 119 0.62 8.59 11.96
N LYS A 120 1.81 8.73 12.55
CA LYS A 120 3.01 9.15 11.81
C LYS A 120 3.29 8.24 10.61
N ILE A 121 3.24 6.92 10.80
CA ILE A 121 3.55 5.96 9.73
C ILE A 121 2.37 5.78 8.76
N ASN A 122 1.14 5.62 9.28
CA ASN A 122 0.01 5.22 8.46
C ASN A 122 -0.69 6.39 7.75
N VAL A 123 -0.50 7.63 8.21
CA VAL A 123 -1.20 8.83 7.71
C VAL A 123 -0.22 9.93 7.32
N HIS A 124 0.66 10.36 8.23
CA HIS A 124 1.56 11.48 7.95
C HIS A 124 2.60 11.14 6.88
N ALA A 125 3.20 9.94 6.93
CA ALA A 125 4.17 9.53 5.91
C ALA A 125 3.56 9.48 4.50
N PRO A 126 2.39 8.85 4.26
CA PRO A 126 1.69 8.98 2.97
C PRO A 126 1.43 10.41 2.53
N PHE A 127 1.05 11.31 3.46
CA PHE A 127 0.90 12.73 3.16
C PHE A 127 2.22 13.37 2.73
N VAL A 128 3.29 13.22 3.52
CA VAL A 128 4.61 13.83 3.24
C VAL A 128 5.18 13.32 1.91
N LEU A 129 5.15 12.00 1.69
CA LEU A 129 5.63 11.39 0.45
C LEU A 129 4.82 11.86 -0.75
N SER A 130 3.48 11.87 -0.66
CA SER A 130 2.62 12.36 -1.74
C SER A 130 2.89 13.82 -2.06
N ARG A 131 2.93 14.70 -1.03
CA ARG A 131 3.25 16.13 -1.18
C ARG A 131 4.57 16.34 -1.94
N ASN A 132 5.58 15.56 -1.62
CA ASN A 132 6.93 15.74 -2.15
C ASN A 132 7.16 15.12 -3.55
N VAL A 133 6.31 14.16 -4.00
CA VAL A 133 6.36 13.66 -5.40
C VAL A 133 5.48 14.46 -6.35
N LEU A 134 4.45 15.15 -5.86
CA LEU A 134 3.48 15.87 -6.69
C LEU A 134 4.12 16.91 -7.64
N PRO A 135 5.12 17.70 -7.26
CA PRO A 135 5.76 18.63 -8.19
C PRO A 135 6.34 17.94 -9.42
N ASP A 136 7.02 16.81 -9.24
CA ASP A 136 7.61 16.02 -10.32
C ASP A 136 6.50 15.40 -11.18
N MET A 137 5.47 14.81 -10.55
CA MET A 137 4.33 14.19 -11.24
C MET A 137 3.54 15.21 -12.07
N LYS A 138 3.31 16.41 -11.53
CA LYS A 138 2.63 17.49 -12.27
C LYS A 138 3.43 17.99 -13.47
N ALA A 139 4.75 17.97 -13.39
CA ALA A 139 5.63 18.34 -14.49
C ALA A 139 5.83 17.20 -15.51
N SER A 140 5.41 15.99 -15.21
CA SER A 140 5.55 14.82 -16.08
C SER A 140 4.62 14.89 -17.30
N ASN A 141 5.12 14.48 -18.47
CA ASN A 141 4.31 14.31 -19.67
C ASN A 141 3.74 12.89 -19.81
N THR A 142 3.92 12.04 -18.81
CA THR A 142 3.44 10.65 -18.81
C THR A 142 2.56 10.38 -17.59
N PRO A 143 1.65 9.40 -17.66
CA PRO A 143 0.80 9.04 -16.53
C PRO A 143 1.61 8.70 -15.28
N CYS A 144 1.17 9.24 -14.14
CA CYS A 144 1.72 9.00 -12.82
C CYS A 144 0.64 8.46 -11.87
N ALA A 145 1.06 7.76 -10.82
CA ALA A 145 0.11 7.19 -9.88
C ALA A 145 0.58 7.24 -8.42
N ILE A 146 -0.35 7.47 -7.50
CA ILE A 146 -0.20 7.26 -6.06
C ILE A 146 -1.21 6.21 -5.63
N VAL A 147 -0.73 5.07 -5.13
CA VAL A 147 -1.59 3.99 -4.63
C VAL A 147 -1.36 3.81 -3.13
N ASN A 148 -2.42 3.98 -2.37
CA ASN A 148 -2.43 3.85 -0.91
C ASN A 148 -2.98 2.46 -0.53
N ILE A 149 -2.20 1.67 0.21
CA ILE A 149 -2.63 0.36 0.70
C ILE A 149 -3.43 0.56 1.98
N SER A 150 -4.74 0.37 1.87
CA SER A 150 -5.69 0.51 2.98
C SER A 150 -5.96 -0.84 3.68
N SER A 151 -7.09 -0.98 4.29
CA SER A 151 -7.51 -2.19 5.03
C SER A 151 -9.02 -2.22 5.18
N GLY A 152 -9.62 -3.39 5.16
CA GLY A 152 -11.02 -3.57 5.58
C GLY A 152 -11.33 -3.15 7.02
N ALA A 153 -10.32 -2.71 7.80
CA ALA A 153 -10.52 -2.04 9.07
C ALA A 153 -10.99 -0.58 8.92
N ALA A 154 -10.81 0.04 7.74
CA ALA A 154 -11.31 1.38 7.41
C ALA A 154 -12.81 1.31 7.10
N ILE A 155 -13.62 1.02 8.11
CA ILE A 155 -15.08 0.97 7.96
C ILE A 155 -15.60 2.42 7.87
N GLY A 156 -16.20 2.77 6.75
CA GLY A 156 -16.78 4.08 6.53
C GLY A 156 -18.10 4.30 7.26
N PRO A 157 -18.78 5.43 6.99
CA PRO A 157 -20.06 5.75 7.60
C PRO A 157 -21.10 4.65 7.34
N GLY A 158 -21.90 4.35 8.35
CA GLY A 158 -22.92 3.33 8.29
C GLY A 158 -23.76 3.29 9.57
N ARG A 159 -24.77 2.44 9.58
CA ARG A 159 -25.73 2.41 10.68
C ARG A 159 -25.24 1.67 11.93
N GLY A 160 -24.14 0.93 11.85
CA GLY A 160 -23.75 0.04 12.96
C GLY A 160 -24.85 -0.97 13.34
N PRO A 161 -24.63 -1.77 14.40
CA PRO A 161 -23.34 -1.96 15.06
C PRO A 161 -22.32 -2.59 14.11
N TYR A 162 -21.03 -2.26 14.31
CA TYR A 162 -19.94 -2.86 13.51
C TYR A 162 -19.51 -4.17 14.18
N GLU A 163 -19.44 -5.23 13.40
CA GLU A 163 -19.05 -6.55 13.87
C GLU A 163 -17.65 -6.94 13.32
N GLY A 164 -16.90 -7.71 14.11
CA GLY A 164 -15.71 -8.42 13.64
C GLY A 164 -14.37 -7.87 14.15
N VAL A 165 -13.42 -7.62 13.25
CA VAL A 165 -11.97 -7.50 13.50
C VAL A 165 -11.56 -6.45 14.55
N LEU A 166 -12.40 -5.46 14.84
CA LEU A 166 -12.05 -4.35 15.75
C LEU A 166 -12.13 -4.73 17.23
N ARG A 167 -12.78 -5.83 17.59
CA ARG A 167 -12.97 -6.26 18.99
C ARG A 167 -11.67 -6.47 19.77
N HIS A 168 -10.57 -6.72 19.08
CA HIS A 168 -9.27 -7.05 19.67
C HIS A 168 -8.20 -5.97 19.50
N GLY A 169 -8.59 -4.68 19.47
CA GLY A 169 -7.63 -3.57 19.41
C GLY A 169 -7.35 -3.03 18.00
N GLY A 170 -8.26 -3.22 17.07
CA GLY A 170 -8.16 -2.68 15.70
C GLY A 170 -8.62 -1.21 15.59
N THR A 171 -9.16 -0.59 16.63
CA THR A 171 -9.77 0.76 16.57
C THR A 171 -8.79 1.82 16.08
N MET A 172 -7.57 1.87 16.63
CA MET A 172 -6.55 2.82 16.19
C MET A 172 -6.19 2.60 14.72
N TYR A 173 -5.96 1.35 14.33
CA TYR A 173 -5.60 1.01 12.95
C TYR A 173 -6.71 1.38 11.97
N GLY A 174 -7.96 1.05 12.30
CA GLY A 174 -9.13 1.44 11.52
C GLY A 174 -9.23 2.96 11.35
N ALA A 175 -9.01 3.73 12.42
CA ALA A 175 -8.99 5.19 12.34
C ALA A 175 -7.93 5.72 11.38
N THR A 176 -6.70 5.15 11.41
CA THR A 176 -5.63 5.57 10.48
C THR A 176 -5.95 5.20 9.03
N LYS A 177 -6.57 4.04 8.79
CA LYS A 177 -6.90 3.60 7.43
C LYS A 177 -8.11 4.36 6.87
N ALA A 178 -9.10 4.69 7.69
CA ALA A 178 -10.19 5.59 7.29
C ALA A 178 -9.68 6.99 6.93
N ALA A 179 -8.73 7.54 7.72
CA ALA A 179 -8.07 8.79 7.41
C ALA A 179 -7.31 8.72 6.08
N LEU A 180 -6.60 7.61 5.79
CA LEU A 180 -5.88 7.41 4.55
C LEU A 180 -6.82 7.34 3.33
N GLU A 181 -7.96 6.65 3.45
CA GLU A 181 -8.98 6.57 2.39
C GLU A 181 -9.58 7.96 2.11
N ARG A 182 -9.92 8.72 3.15
CA ARG A 182 -10.44 10.10 2.94
C ARG A 182 -9.37 11.03 2.36
N PHE A 183 -8.11 10.90 2.78
CA PHE A 183 -6.98 11.61 2.18
C PHE A 183 -6.84 11.27 0.69
N THR A 184 -6.95 9.99 0.32
CA THR A 184 -6.91 9.54 -1.08
C THR A 184 -7.96 10.24 -1.94
N GLN A 185 -9.21 10.28 -1.48
CA GLN A 185 -10.30 10.92 -2.21
C GLN A 185 -10.08 12.43 -2.38
N GLY A 186 -9.64 13.12 -1.31
CA GLY A 186 -9.36 14.55 -1.37
C GLY A 186 -8.21 14.89 -2.32
N LEU A 187 -7.12 14.12 -2.24
CA LEU A 187 -5.97 14.34 -3.11
C LEU A 187 -6.29 14.02 -4.58
N ALA A 188 -7.10 12.99 -4.84
CA ALA A 188 -7.55 12.66 -6.19
C ALA A 188 -8.35 13.80 -6.84
N GLU A 189 -9.18 14.49 -6.06
CA GLU A 189 -9.92 15.69 -6.49
C GLU A 189 -8.98 16.86 -6.78
N GLU A 190 -8.02 17.12 -5.87
CA GLU A 190 -7.03 18.21 -6.03
C GLU A 190 -6.13 18.07 -7.28
N VAL A 191 -5.85 16.83 -7.72
CA VAL A 191 -5.00 16.60 -8.91
C VAL A 191 -5.79 16.30 -10.18
N ALA A 192 -7.11 16.26 -10.13
CA ALA A 192 -7.95 15.88 -11.27
C ALA A 192 -7.70 16.76 -12.52
N GLU A 193 -7.51 18.04 -12.33
CA GLU A 193 -7.23 18.99 -13.45
C GLU A 193 -5.87 18.76 -14.12
N CYS A 194 -4.94 18.06 -13.45
CA CYS A 194 -3.63 17.74 -14.06
C CYS A 194 -3.77 16.74 -15.22
N GLY A 195 -4.77 15.87 -15.18
CA GLY A 195 -5.07 14.89 -16.23
C GLY A 195 -4.08 13.74 -16.39
N ASN A 196 -2.94 13.80 -15.70
CA ASN A 196 -1.84 12.81 -15.78
C ASN A 196 -1.53 12.11 -14.46
N ILE A 197 -2.30 12.34 -13.39
CA ILE A 197 -2.07 11.74 -12.07
C ILE A 197 -3.32 11.00 -11.60
N ALA A 198 -3.18 9.73 -11.25
CA ALA A 198 -4.21 8.96 -10.55
C ALA A 198 -3.83 8.79 -9.08
N VAL A 199 -4.79 9.00 -8.17
CA VAL A 199 -4.63 8.72 -6.73
C VAL A 199 -5.73 7.76 -6.31
N SER A 200 -5.36 6.60 -5.77
CA SER A 200 -6.31 5.56 -5.40
C SER A 200 -5.92 4.83 -4.13
N ALA A 201 -6.86 4.12 -3.52
CA ALA A 201 -6.62 3.25 -2.39
C ALA A 201 -7.20 1.85 -2.63
N VAL A 202 -6.51 0.82 -2.14
CA VAL A 202 -6.96 -0.55 -2.21
C VAL A 202 -6.78 -1.27 -0.89
N SER A 203 -7.83 -1.98 -0.48
CA SER A 203 -7.87 -2.87 0.67
C SER A 203 -7.89 -4.32 0.23
N PRO A 204 -7.32 -5.25 0.97
CA PRO A 204 -7.50 -6.66 0.66
C PRO A 204 -8.95 -7.09 0.89
N SER A 205 -9.51 -7.89 -0.03
CA SER A 205 -10.84 -8.49 0.10
C SER A 205 -10.89 -9.54 1.21
N ARG A 206 -9.77 -10.22 1.46
CA ARG A 206 -9.56 -11.16 2.57
C ARG A 206 -8.22 -10.88 3.25
N VAL A 207 -8.02 -11.37 4.47
CA VAL A 207 -6.73 -11.18 5.16
C VAL A 207 -5.61 -11.80 4.32
N VAL A 208 -4.57 -11.02 4.07
CA VAL A 208 -3.40 -11.52 3.32
C VAL A 208 -2.45 -12.21 4.29
N PRO A 209 -2.12 -13.51 4.10
CA PRO A 209 -1.08 -14.18 4.86
C PRO A 209 0.28 -13.50 4.63
N THR A 210 0.86 -12.98 5.70
CA THR A 210 2.17 -12.33 5.73
C THR A 210 2.85 -12.65 7.05
N PRO A 211 4.18 -12.52 7.20
CA PRO A 211 4.82 -12.69 8.51
C PRO A 211 4.17 -11.86 9.63
N GLY A 212 3.67 -10.66 9.31
CA GLY A 212 2.96 -9.80 10.27
C GLY A 212 1.58 -10.33 10.66
N THR A 213 0.76 -10.75 9.71
CA THR A 213 -0.59 -11.27 9.99
C THR A 213 -0.56 -12.62 10.69
N VAL A 214 0.42 -13.46 10.40
CA VAL A 214 0.70 -14.72 11.15
C VAL A 214 1.13 -14.39 12.59
N HIS A 215 2.09 -13.47 12.78
CA HIS A 215 2.54 -13.05 14.11
C HIS A 215 1.39 -12.55 14.98
N HIS A 216 0.48 -11.77 14.42
CA HIS A 216 -0.70 -11.24 15.10
C HIS A 216 -1.89 -12.21 15.13
N LYS A 217 -1.71 -13.45 14.68
CA LYS A 217 -2.74 -14.50 14.67
C LYS A 217 -4.04 -14.09 13.94
N LEU A 218 -3.91 -13.30 12.90
CA LEU A 218 -5.03 -12.93 12.01
C LEU A 218 -5.27 -14.01 10.95
N VAL A 219 -4.30 -14.85 10.71
CA VAL A 219 -4.31 -16.05 9.87
C VAL A 219 -3.60 -17.18 10.61
N GLU A 220 -3.91 -18.44 10.27
CA GLU A 220 -3.32 -19.62 10.91
C GLU A 220 -1.87 -19.86 10.44
N GLY A 221 -1.52 -19.43 9.23
CA GLY A 221 -0.19 -19.57 8.64
C GLY A 221 -0.10 -18.89 7.28
N MET A 222 1.03 -19.02 6.60
CA MET A 222 1.26 -18.44 5.28
C MET A 222 0.36 -19.06 4.19
N GLU A 223 -0.11 -20.29 4.39
CA GLU A 223 -0.97 -21.05 3.46
C GLU A 223 -2.44 -21.08 3.93
N ASP A 224 -2.87 -20.12 4.77
CA ASP A 224 -4.24 -20.11 5.30
C ASP A 224 -5.26 -20.00 4.15
N PRO A 225 -6.11 -21.03 3.93
CA PRO A 225 -7.07 -21.03 2.81
C PRO A 225 -8.19 -19.97 2.96
N LYS A 226 -8.34 -19.38 4.16
CA LYS A 226 -9.25 -18.26 4.41
C LYS A 226 -8.64 -16.92 4.01
N GLY A 227 -7.35 -16.87 3.72
CA GLY A 227 -6.64 -15.70 3.25
C GLY A 227 -6.82 -15.46 1.75
N GLU A 228 -6.24 -14.36 1.27
CA GLU A 228 -5.97 -14.14 -0.16
C GLU A 228 -4.46 -14.02 -0.40
N PRO A 229 -3.95 -14.51 -1.53
CA PRO A 229 -2.53 -14.43 -1.81
C PRO A 229 -2.08 -12.96 -1.95
N PRO A 230 -0.84 -12.61 -1.55
CA PRO A 230 -0.29 -11.26 -1.72
C PRO A 230 -0.31 -10.77 -3.18
N SER A 231 -0.33 -11.70 -4.15
CA SER A 231 -0.42 -11.38 -5.58
C SER A 231 -1.69 -10.59 -5.93
N TYR A 232 -2.83 -10.85 -5.30
CA TYR A 232 -4.05 -10.07 -5.58
C TYR A 232 -3.90 -8.59 -5.19
N MET A 233 -3.18 -8.30 -4.11
CA MET A 233 -2.85 -6.92 -3.74
C MET A 233 -1.83 -6.30 -4.71
N ALA A 234 -0.85 -7.08 -5.17
CA ALA A 234 0.13 -6.63 -6.15
C ALA A 234 -0.53 -6.35 -7.51
N ASP A 235 -1.37 -7.25 -7.99
CA ASP A 235 -2.13 -7.09 -9.23
C ASP A 235 -3.06 -5.89 -9.17
N SER A 236 -3.77 -5.69 -8.05
CA SER A 236 -4.65 -4.53 -7.84
C SER A 236 -3.88 -3.22 -7.83
N ALA A 237 -2.72 -3.18 -7.17
CA ALA A 237 -1.87 -2.00 -7.17
C ALA A 237 -1.32 -1.70 -8.57
N LEU A 238 -0.94 -2.73 -9.34
CA LEU A 238 -0.50 -2.58 -10.72
C LEU A 238 -1.63 -2.05 -11.62
N LEU A 239 -2.83 -2.62 -11.51
CA LEU A 239 -4.01 -2.15 -12.23
C LEU A 239 -4.27 -0.66 -11.94
N LEU A 240 -4.32 -0.27 -10.67
CA LEU A 240 -4.57 1.11 -10.25
C LEU A 240 -3.46 2.08 -10.67
N ALA A 241 -2.23 1.59 -10.87
CA ALA A 241 -1.11 2.40 -11.33
C ALA A 241 -0.98 2.52 -12.85
N THR A 242 -1.69 1.67 -13.64
CA THR A 242 -1.46 1.56 -15.08
C THR A 242 -2.70 1.65 -15.95
N GLU A 243 -3.88 1.59 -15.37
CA GLU A 243 -5.13 1.77 -16.12
C GLU A 243 -5.40 3.26 -16.39
N ALA A 244 -6.34 3.52 -17.29
CA ALA A 244 -6.74 4.88 -17.67
C ALA A 244 -7.16 5.69 -16.43
N ILE A 245 -6.61 6.89 -16.30
CA ILE A 245 -6.73 7.73 -15.10
C ILE A 245 -8.20 7.98 -14.72
N GLU A 246 -9.04 8.24 -15.70
CA GLU A 246 -10.48 8.50 -15.51
C GLU A 246 -11.24 7.30 -14.92
N LYS A 247 -10.67 6.09 -15.00
CA LYS A 247 -11.26 4.88 -14.43
C LYS A 247 -10.80 4.59 -13.02
N VAL A 248 -9.61 5.08 -12.63
CA VAL A 248 -8.96 4.67 -11.38
C VAL A 248 -8.72 5.84 -10.41
N ASN A 249 -8.72 7.09 -10.86
CA ASN A 249 -8.54 8.25 -9.98
C ASN A 249 -9.70 8.36 -8.98
N GLY A 250 -9.38 8.53 -7.69
CA GLY A 250 -10.35 8.63 -6.60
C GLY A 250 -10.92 7.29 -6.11
N ARG A 251 -10.52 6.16 -6.73
CA ARG A 251 -11.02 4.83 -6.32
C ARG A 251 -10.55 4.49 -4.91
N VAL A 252 -11.50 4.09 -4.08
CA VAL A 252 -11.28 3.39 -2.80
C VAL A 252 -11.99 2.05 -2.93
N THR A 253 -11.25 0.97 -3.03
CA THR A 253 -11.79 -0.32 -3.47
C THR A 253 -11.16 -1.51 -2.74
N TYR A 254 -11.62 -2.71 -3.04
CA TYR A 254 -11.03 -3.98 -2.60
C TYR A 254 -10.31 -4.68 -3.75
N SER A 255 -9.27 -5.45 -3.41
CA SER A 255 -8.42 -6.17 -4.35
C SER A 255 -9.23 -6.99 -5.36
N GLN A 256 -10.06 -7.92 -4.88
CA GLN A 256 -10.80 -8.79 -5.77
C GLN A 256 -11.99 -8.09 -6.46
N VAL A 257 -12.51 -7.00 -5.89
CA VAL A 257 -13.55 -6.18 -6.55
C VAL A 257 -12.98 -5.54 -7.80
N ILE A 258 -11.89 -4.79 -7.68
CA ILE A 258 -11.29 -4.07 -8.81
C ILE A 258 -10.73 -5.04 -9.86
N LEU A 259 -10.08 -6.14 -9.44
CA LEU A 259 -9.57 -7.15 -10.36
C LEU A 259 -10.70 -7.83 -11.15
N SER A 260 -11.84 -8.10 -10.53
CA SER A 260 -13.00 -8.66 -11.22
C SER A 260 -13.66 -7.67 -12.16
N GLU A 261 -13.80 -6.42 -11.77
CA GLU A 261 -14.35 -5.33 -12.59
C GLU A 261 -13.57 -5.17 -13.91
N PHE A 262 -12.25 -5.32 -13.86
CA PHE A 262 -11.38 -5.23 -15.03
C PHE A 262 -11.09 -6.58 -15.70
N GLY A 263 -11.73 -7.67 -15.25
CA GLY A 263 -11.63 -8.99 -15.89
C GLY A 263 -10.34 -9.75 -15.61
N TRP A 264 -9.54 -9.33 -14.61
CA TRP A 264 -8.29 -10.01 -14.26
C TRP A 264 -8.52 -11.30 -13.46
N ILE A 265 -9.66 -11.42 -12.76
CA ILE A 265 -10.09 -12.62 -12.06
C ILE A 265 -11.54 -12.95 -12.37
N GLN A 266 -11.91 -14.25 -12.34
CA GLN A 266 -13.25 -14.73 -12.74
C GLN A 266 -14.19 -15.05 -11.57
N LYS A 267 -13.64 -15.36 -10.39
CA LYS A 267 -14.41 -15.80 -9.21
C LYS A 267 -13.97 -15.05 -7.98
N PRO A 268 -14.35 -13.76 -7.86
CA PRO A 268 -14.00 -12.96 -6.71
C PRO A 268 -14.79 -13.43 -5.48
N ILE A 269 -14.17 -13.31 -4.30
CA ILE A 269 -14.76 -13.60 -2.99
C ILE A 269 -14.27 -12.59 -1.96
N GLY A 270 -15.01 -12.44 -0.86
CA GLY A 270 -14.62 -11.62 0.28
C GLY A 270 -15.31 -10.26 0.32
N ARG A 271 -14.69 -9.30 0.98
CA ARG A 271 -15.29 -7.98 1.20
C ARG A 271 -15.59 -7.25 -0.09
N GLY A 272 -16.78 -6.63 -0.13
CA GLY A 272 -17.30 -5.95 -1.31
C GLY A 272 -17.95 -6.89 -2.35
N ILE A 273 -17.99 -8.22 -2.09
CA ILE A 273 -18.52 -9.23 -3.00
C ILE A 273 -19.57 -10.08 -2.28
N ASP A 274 -19.14 -10.94 -1.36
CA ASP A 274 -20.00 -11.86 -0.58
C ASP A 274 -20.16 -11.42 0.89
N SER A 275 -19.47 -10.38 1.30
CA SER A 275 -19.58 -9.73 2.60
C SER A 275 -19.50 -8.21 2.47
N ARG A 276 -20.01 -7.48 3.46
CA ARG A 276 -19.99 -6.01 3.43
C ARG A 276 -18.58 -5.47 3.29
N GLY A 277 -18.43 -4.51 2.39
CA GLY A 277 -17.27 -3.68 2.24
C GLY A 277 -17.11 -2.64 3.37
N SER A 278 -16.12 -1.75 3.26
CA SER A 278 -16.10 -0.50 4.00
C SER A 278 -17.11 0.49 3.39
N GLY A 279 -17.66 1.40 4.21
CA GLY A 279 -18.70 2.32 3.75
C GLY A 279 -18.29 3.19 2.56
N TYR A 280 -17.02 3.49 2.38
CA TYR A 280 -16.52 4.26 1.22
C TYR A 280 -16.46 3.45 -0.07
N SER A 281 -16.32 2.14 -0.01
CA SER A 281 -16.32 1.27 -1.18
C SER A 281 -17.72 0.82 -1.62
N GLU A 282 -18.77 1.23 -0.89
CA GLU A 282 -20.18 0.97 -1.22
C GLU A 282 -20.87 2.17 -1.88
N ILE A 283 -20.15 3.27 -2.09
CA ILE A 283 -20.64 4.49 -2.78
C ILE A 283 -20.13 4.50 -4.26
#